data_d7af4872ec5bdc293d084275862e7799
#
_entry.id   d7af4872ec5bdc293d084275862e7799
#
_cell.length_a   1.000
_cell.length_b   1.000
_cell.length_c   1.000
_cell.angle_alpha   90.00
_cell.angle_beta   90.00
_cell.angle_gamma   90.00
#
_symmetry.space_group_name_H-M   'P 1'
#
loop_
_entity.id
_entity.type
_entity.pdbx_description
1 polymer ?
#
loop_
_entity_poly.entity_id
_entity_poly.type
_entity_poly.pdbx_seq_one_letter_code
_entity_poly.pdbx_strand_id
1 'polypeptide(L)'
;MGRRSDANPLNTLEKCVQVLTLLSESPQLQVAEIARELGLPRSTAYRYVAALRSHHLVDEASEGPGYRLGTKILELAATMSRRPLRDVA
;
A
#
# COMPACT_ATOMS: atom_id res chain seq x y z
N MET A 1 -20.23 -3.63 -16.95
CA MET A 1 -19.36 -4.07 -16.73
C MET A 1 -18.06 -3.62 -16.27
N GLY A 2 -17.60 -2.46 -16.61
CA GLY A 2 -16.31 -1.99 -16.17
C GLY A 2 -16.15 -2.00 -14.68
N ARG A 3 -17.19 -1.72 -13.98
CA ARG A 3 -17.04 -1.62 -12.57
C ARG A 3 -16.77 -2.92 -11.89
N ARG A 4 -16.87 -3.99 -12.65
CA ARG A 4 -16.54 -5.21 -12.07
C ARG A 4 -15.13 -5.33 -11.71
N SER A 5 -14.24 -4.59 -12.37
CA SER A 5 -12.83 -4.69 -12.07
C SER A 5 -12.53 -4.29 -10.64
N ASP A 6 -13.39 -3.48 -10.02
CA ASP A 6 -13.16 -3.10 -8.63
C ASP A 6 -13.34 -4.26 -7.68
N ALA A 7 -14.14 -5.24 -8.06
CA ALA A 7 -14.37 -6.40 -7.23
C ALA A 7 -13.45 -7.54 -7.57
N ASN A 8 -12.65 -7.39 -8.61
CA ASN A 8 -11.72 -8.43 -9.01
C ASN A 8 -10.57 -8.52 -8.01
N PRO A 9 -10.36 -9.69 -7.39
CA PRO A 9 -9.29 -9.81 -6.39
C PRO A 9 -7.92 -9.45 -6.93
N LEU A 10 -7.63 -9.77 -8.19
CA LEU A 10 -6.34 -9.44 -8.77
C LEU A 10 -6.19 -7.94 -8.94
N ASN A 11 -7.27 -7.27 -9.33
CA ASN A 11 -7.21 -5.83 -9.48
C ASN A 11 -7.01 -5.16 -8.11
N THR A 12 -7.68 -5.67 -7.10
CA THR A 12 -7.53 -5.16 -5.76
C THR A 12 -6.11 -5.33 -5.26
N LEU A 13 -5.54 -6.50 -5.50
CA LEU A 13 -4.16 -6.76 -5.09
C LEU A 13 -3.20 -5.81 -5.79
N GLU A 14 -3.38 -5.62 -7.09
CA GLU A 14 -2.53 -4.70 -7.83
C GLU A 14 -2.60 -3.30 -7.29
N LYS A 15 -3.81 -2.84 -6.96
CA LYS A 15 -3.95 -1.50 -6.42
C LYS A 15 -3.29 -1.38 -5.06
N CYS A 16 -3.40 -2.41 -4.24
CA CYS A 16 -2.75 -2.39 -2.94
C CYS A 16 -1.24 -2.33 -3.09
N VAL A 17 -0.68 -3.10 -4.02
CA VAL A 17 0.76 -3.06 -4.27
C VAL A 17 1.16 -1.68 -4.76
N GLN A 18 0.34 -1.04 -5.60
CA GLN A 18 0.64 0.29 -6.08
C GLN A 18 0.64 1.31 -4.94
N VAL A 19 -0.27 1.15 -3.96
CA VAL A 19 -0.28 2.03 -2.79
C VAL A 19 1.04 1.89 -2.04
N LEU A 20 1.48 0.65 -1.82
CA LEU A 20 2.73 0.41 -1.11
C LEU A 20 3.92 1.00 -1.86
N THR A 21 3.90 0.85 -3.18
CA THR A 21 4.98 1.38 -4.00
C THR A 21 5.04 2.91 -3.90
N LEU A 22 3.88 3.55 -3.95
CA LEU A 22 3.84 5.01 -3.80
C LEU A 22 4.40 5.44 -2.46
N LEU A 23 4.03 4.72 -1.40
CA LEU A 23 4.50 5.08 -0.07
C LEU A 23 5.98 4.79 0.12
N SER A 24 6.55 3.93 -0.71
CA SER A 24 7.98 3.68 -0.65
C SER A 24 8.76 4.83 -1.29
N GLU A 25 8.09 5.60 -2.14
CA GLU A 25 8.74 6.69 -2.86
C GLU A 25 8.55 8.04 -2.20
N SER A 26 7.67 8.12 -1.22
CA SER A 26 7.39 9.36 -0.52
C SER A 26 7.29 9.07 0.97
N PRO A 27 7.78 9.97 1.82
CA PRO A 27 7.76 9.72 3.26
C PRO A 27 6.36 9.48 3.79
N GLN A 28 5.39 10.22 3.28
CA GLN A 28 4.00 10.02 3.66
C GLN A 28 3.12 10.68 2.62
N LEU A 29 1.91 10.13 2.48
CA LEU A 29 0.95 10.63 1.52
C LEU A 29 -0.43 10.61 2.15
N GLN A 30 -1.27 11.55 1.73
CA GLN A 30 -2.65 11.57 2.15
C GLN A 30 -3.46 10.76 1.15
N VAL A 31 -4.63 10.31 1.58
CA VAL A 31 -5.50 9.50 0.72
C VAL A 31 -5.82 10.22 -0.59
N ALA A 32 -6.03 11.55 -0.52
CA ALA A 32 -6.34 12.28 -1.74
C ALA A 32 -5.21 12.19 -2.76
N GLU A 33 -3.97 12.21 -2.27
CA GLU A 33 -2.82 12.09 -3.16
C GLU A 33 -2.71 10.70 -3.75
N ILE A 34 -2.96 9.69 -2.92
CA ILE A 34 -2.93 8.32 -3.38
C ILE A 34 -4.01 8.10 -4.43
N ALA A 35 -5.21 8.62 -4.18
CA ALA A 35 -6.32 8.47 -5.10
C ALA A 35 -5.98 9.09 -6.44
N ARG A 36 -5.39 10.27 -6.41
CA ARG A 36 -5.05 10.97 -7.64
C ARG A 36 -4.00 10.20 -8.44
N GLU A 37 -2.99 9.69 -7.75
CA GLU A 37 -1.94 8.95 -8.44
C GLU A 37 -2.43 7.66 -9.07
N LEU A 38 -3.39 7.02 -8.42
CA LEU A 38 -3.89 5.74 -8.93
C LEU A 38 -5.13 5.89 -9.80
N GLY A 39 -5.62 7.11 -9.96
CA GLY A 39 -6.80 7.32 -10.76
C GLY A 39 -8.05 6.71 -10.16
N LEU A 40 -8.18 6.75 -8.84
CA LEU A 40 -9.29 6.14 -8.14
C LEU A 40 -10.12 7.20 -7.40
N PRO A 41 -11.41 6.90 -7.17
CA PRO A 41 -12.19 7.73 -6.26
C PRO A 41 -11.55 7.69 -4.89
N ARG A 42 -11.65 8.79 -4.16
CA ARG A 42 -11.07 8.86 -2.84
C ARG A 42 -11.58 7.75 -1.90
N SER A 43 -12.86 7.46 -1.97
CA SER A 43 -13.43 6.43 -1.10
C SER A 43 -12.85 5.06 -1.39
N THR A 44 -12.58 4.77 -2.66
CA THR A 44 -11.98 3.50 -3.05
C THR A 44 -10.54 3.43 -2.57
N ALA A 45 -9.80 4.52 -2.75
CA ALA A 45 -8.42 4.57 -2.28
C ALA A 45 -8.37 4.39 -0.77
N TYR A 46 -9.30 5.02 -0.07
CA TYR A 46 -9.34 4.89 1.38
C TYR A 46 -9.59 3.45 1.82
N ARG A 47 -10.46 2.72 1.10
CA ARG A 47 -10.71 1.33 1.44
C ARG A 47 -9.45 0.50 1.33
N TYR A 48 -8.66 0.73 0.29
CA TYR A 48 -7.41 0.00 0.13
C TYR A 48 -6.43 0.34 1.25
N VAL A 49 -6.31 1.63 1.56
CA VAL A 49 -5.42 2.06 2.62
C VAL A 49 -5.86 1.47 3.96
N ALA A 50 -7.17 1.48 4.23
CA ALA A 50 -7.68 0.94 5.48
C ALA A 50 -7.42 -0.56 5.60
N ALA A 51 -7.57 -1.29 4.50
CA ALA A 51 -7.30 -2.72 4.51
C ALA A 51 -5.83 -2.98 4.78
N LEU A 52 -4.95 -2.22 4.14
CA LEU A 52 -3.52 -2.38 4.37
C LEU A 52 -3.15 -2.02 5.79
N ARG A 53 -3.81 -0.99 6.33
CA ARG A 53 -3.54 -0.57 7.69
C ARG A 53 -3.97 -1.62 8.71
N SER A 54 -5.05 -2.33 8.43
CA SER A 54 -5.52 -3.36 9.35
C SER A 54 -4.53 -4.50 9.47
N HIS A 55 -3.63 -4.63 8.48
CA HIS A 55 -2.60 -5.65 8.52
C HIS A 55 -1.22 -5.05 8.82
N HIS A 56 -1.19 -3.80 9.21
CA HIS A 56 0.05 -3.10 9.55
C HIS A 56 1.02 -2.96 8.39
N LEU A 57 0.51 -3.08 7.17
CA LEU A 57 1.32 -2.83 5.98
C LEU A 57 1.40 -1.33 5.73
N VAL A 58 0.44 -0.58 6.24
CA VAL A 58 0.41 0.87 6.18
C VAL A 58 0.08 1.36 7.58
N ASP A 59 0.70 2.44 8.02
CA ASP A 59 0.41 3.08 9.29
C ASP A 59 0.09 4.54 9.04
N GLU A 60 -0.53 5.17 10.02
CA GLU A 60 -0.72 6.61 9.95
C GLU A 60 0.63 7.27 10.16
N ALA A 61 0.84 8.39 9.51
CA ALA A 61 2.09 9.13 9.66
C ALA A 61 2.26 9.54 11.12
N SER A 62 3.49 9.52 11.60
CA SER A 62 3.75 9.89 12.98
C SER A 62 3.60 11.39 13.20
N GLU A 63 3.76 12.18 12.16
CA GLU A 63 3.58 13.62 12.26
C GLU A 63 2.77 14.11 11.08
N GLY A 64 1.78 14.92 11.36
CA GLY A 64 0.94 15.46 10.32
C GLY A 64 -0.01 14.44 9.76
N PRO A 65 -0.84 14.85 8.82
CA PRO A 65 -1.81 13.95 8.20
C PRO A 65 -1.15 13.03 7.19
N GLY A 66 -1.80 11.90 6.95
CA GLY A 66 -1.34 11.01 5.90
C GLY A 66 -0.95 9.65 6.42
N TYR A 67 -0.39 8.86 5.52
CA TYR A 67 -0.04 7.48 5.78
C TYR A 67 1.36 7.20 5.29
N ARG A 68 1.96 6.16 5.85
CA ARG A 68 3.31 5.74 5.48
C ARG A 68 3.37 4.24 5.52
N LEU A 69 4.47 3.67 5.03
CA LEU A 69 4.65 2.23 5.11
C LEU A 69 4.62 1.80 6.56
N GLY A 70 4.00 0.68 6.82
CA GLY A 70 3.81 0.18 8.17
C GLY A 70 4.93 -0.73 8.63
N THR A 71 4.87 -1.07 9.91
CA THR A 71 5.90 -1.89 10.54
C THR A 71 5.96 -3.30 9.98
N LYS A 72 4.84 -3.80 9.44
CA LYS A 72 4.84 -5.14 8.86
C LYS A 72 5.83 -5.24 7.70
N ILE A 73 6.00 -4.13 6.97
CA ILE A 73 6.94 -4.12 5.86
C ILE A 73 8.35 -4.39 6.38
N LEU A 74 8.69 -3.76 7.50
CA LEU A 74 10.01 -3.95 8.08
C LEU A 74 10.21 -5.39 8.53
N GLU A 75 9.19 -5.99 9.13
CA GLU A 75 9.28 -7.38 9.56
C GLU A 75 9.50 -8.32 8.39
N LEU A 76 8.79 -8.08 7.30
CA LEU A 76 8.94 -8.91 6.10
C LEU A 76 10.34 -8.73 5.51
N ALA A 77 10.80 -7.50 5.46
CA ALA A 77 12.11 -7.21 4.90
C ALA A 77 13.24 -7.82 5.75
N ALA A 78 13.05 -7.88 7.05
CA ALA A 78 14.07 -8.43 7.94
C ALA A 78 14.33 -9.90 7.62
N THR A 79 13.30 -10.62 7.21
CA THR A 79 13.47 -12.01 6.81
C THR A 79 14.35 -12.11 5.58
N MET A 80 14.17 -11.19 4.66
CA MET A 80 14.97 -11.18 3.44
C MET A 80 16.42 -10.84 3.73
N SER A 81 16.66 -10.01 4.73
CA SER A 81 18.01 -9.63 5.09
C SER A 81 18.83 -10.84 5.57
N ARG A 82 18.15 -11.80 6.19
CA ARG A 82 18.85 -12.97 6.68
C ARG A 82 19.05 -14.01 5.60
N ARG A 83 18.38 -13.85 4.45
CA ARG A 83 18.51 -14.77 3.33
C ARG A 83 18.89 -13.98 2.10
N PRO A 84 20.03 -14.29 1.48
CA PRO A 84 20.42 -13.55 0.28
C PRO A 84 19.38 -13.68 -0.80
N LEU A 85 19.16 -12.62 -1.53
CA LEU A 85 18.17 -12.62 -2.58
C LEU A 85 18.46 -13.65 -3.66
N ARG A 86 19.72 -13.95 -3.88
CA ARG A 86 20.04 -14.92 -4.92
C ARG A 86 19.47 -16.29 -4.63
N ASP A 87 19.12 -16.56 -3.39
CA ASP A 87 18.54 -17.83 -3.03
C ASP A 87 17.11 -17.94 -3.55
N VAL A 88 16.54 -16.83 -3.94
CA VAL A 88 15.17 -16.78 -4.41
C VAL A 88 15.07 -17.16 -5.87
N ALA A 89 16.10 -16.91 -6.62
CA ALA A 89 16.12 -17.18 -8.05
C ALA A 89 16.08 -18.66 -8.41
#